data_f4b95594da97852b290cee977b82265c
#
_entry.id   f4b95594da97852b290cee977b82265c
#
_cell.length_a   1.000
_cell.length_b   1.000
_cell.length_c   1.000
_cell.angle_alpha   90.00
_cell.angle_beta   90.00
_cell.angle_gamma   90.00
#
_symmetry.space_group_name_H-M   'P 1'
#
loop_
_entity.id
_entity.type
_entity.pdbx_description
1 polymer ?
#
loop_
_entity_poly.entity_id
_entity_poly.type
_entity_poly.pdbx_seq_one_letter_code
_entity_poly.pdbx_strand_id
1 'polypeptide(L)'
;LVLFLHSLLEELDFSIFKTTTSKRTFKKTKKIISRMDFHLDYFRILKREEGRFILEKETVQKRTVEILWNLLNANILDQKGALFRLVDLPKENRVSEMDFYLDLDTNPGNFLRGSIDLVFQIDDKFYLADYKSNLLEDYSTISLKRNVENLESRYDLQRDIYALVLYEYLKNLFGPKEALQKIGGVYYFFLRGMIYGESSGIYSDFFWSLERIESIRKTVLESTTFRWEKSN
;
A
#
# COMPACT_ATOMS: atom_id res chain seq x y z
N LEU A 1 6.45 -12.24 -7.60
CA LEU A 1 6.59 -12.06 -6.15
C LEU A 1 5.73 -10.89 -5.65
N VAL A 2 5.64 -9.77 -6.41
CA VAL A 2 4.83 -8.59 -6.03
C VAL A 2 3.38 -8.99 -5.85
N LEU A 3 2.72 -9.46 -6.90
CA LEU A 3 1.31 -9.90 -6.88
C LEU A 3 1.04 -10.96 -5.80
N PHE A 4 1.99 -11.84 -5.56
CA PHE A 4 1.90 -12.85 -4.49
C PHE A 4 1.82 -12.22 -3.10
N LEU A 5 2.67 -11.21 -2.81
CA LEU A 5 2.66 -10.54 -1.51
C LEU A 5 1.39 -9.70 -1.32
N HIS A 6 0.92 -8.98 -2.35
CA HIS A 6 -0.31 -8.20 -2.30
C HIS A 6 -1.52 -9.10 -2.04
N SER A 7 -1.70 -10.16 -2.84
CA SER A 7 -2.81 -11.10 -2.66
C SER A 7 -2.79 -11.80 -1.30
N LEU A 8 -1.59 -12.06 -0.76
CA LEU A 8 -1.46 -12.62 0.59
C LEU A 8 -1.87 -11.60 1.67
N LEU A 9 -1.46 -10.33 1.54
CA LEU A 9 -1.80 -9.24 2.47
C LEU A 9 -3.29 -8.89 2.43
N GLU A 10 -3.93 -9.00 1.28
CA GLU A 10 -5.38 -8.82 1.11
C GLU A 10 -6.17 -9.79 2.00
N GLU A 11 -5.79 -11.06 2.00
CA GLU A 11 -6.51 -12.10 2.71
C GLU A 11 -6.13 -12.25 4.19
N LEU A 12 -4.97 -11.69 4.61
CA LEU A 12 -4.48 -11.87 5.96
C LEU A 12 -5.28 -11.08 7.00
N ASP A 13 -5.71 -11.81 8.02
CA ASP A 13 -6.20 -11.20 9.24
C ASP A 13 -5.02 -10.79 10.13
N PHE A 14 -4.73 -9.49 10.21
CA PHE A 14 -3.64 -8.95 11.01
C PHE A 14 -3.78 -9.29 12.50
N SER A 15 -5.00 -9.51 13.01
CA SER A 15 -5.24 -9.84 14.42
C SER A 15 -4.63 -11.18 14.84
N ILE A 16 -4.43 -12.11 13.89
CA ILE A 16 -3.75 -13.39 14.17
C ILE A 16 -2.33 -13.15 14.69
N PHE A 17 -1.74 -12.02 14.37
CA PHE A 17 -0.38 -11.66 14.75
C PHE A 17 -0.28 -11.00 16.12
N LYS A 18 -1.38 -10.49 16.68
CA LYS A 18 -1.42 -9.97 18.06
C LYS A 18 -1.13 -11.06 19.09
N THR A 19 -1.52 -12.29 18.81
CA THR A 19 -1.32 -13.46 19.69
C THR A 19 0.05 -14.12 19.50
N THR A 20 0.78 -13.74 18.47
CA THR A 20 2.10 -14.29 18.18
C THR A 20 3.19 -13.46 18.83
N THR A 21 3.75 -13.97 19.92
CA THR A 21 4.79 -13.32 20.71
C THR A 21 6.18 -13.37 20.06
N SER A 22 6.35 -14.12 18.97
CA SER A 22 7.64 -14.23 18.29
C SER A 22 7.52 -14.65 16.82
N LYS A 23 8.50 -14.25 16.00
CA LYS A 23 8.69 -14.67 14.61
C LYS A 23 8.66 -16.20 14.44
N ARG A 24 9.13 -16.95 15.46
CA ARG A 24 9.13 -18.42 15.44
C ARG A 24 7.72 -19.01 15.56
N THR A 25 6.87 -18.43 16.40
CA THR A 25 5.47 -18.84 16.57
C THR A 25 4.68 -18.51 15.32
N PHE A 26 4.92 -17.34 14.74
CA PHE A 26 4.36 -16.90 13.47
C PHE A 26 4.61 -17.90 12.34
N LYS A 27 5.84 -18.35 12.16
CA LYS A 27 6.21 -19.38 11.17
C LYS A 27 5.43 -20.69 11.30
N LYS A 28 4.95 -21.02 12.50
CA LYS A 28 4.26 -22.26 12.79
C LYS A 28 2.74 -22.17 12.64
N THR A 29 2.20 -21.00 12.37
CA THR A 29 0.75 -20.83 12.23
C THR A 29 0.27 -21.52 10.95
N LYS A 30 -0.41 -22.67 11.10
CA LYS A 30 -0.93 -23.48 9.98
C LYS A 30 -1.72 -22.66 8.96
N LYS A 31 -2.51 -21.69 9.43
CA LYS A 31 -3.33 -20.82 8.58
C LYS A 31 -2.48 -19.97 7.63
N ILE A 32 -1.34 -19.46 8.09
CA ILE A 32 -0.42 -18.67 7.28
C ILE A 32 0.30 -19.56 6.26
N ILE A 33 0.79 -20.72 6.71
CA ILE A 33 1.48 -21.68 5.84
C ILE A 33 0.55 -22.16 4.72
N SER A 34 -0.68 -22.54 5.04
CA SER A 34 -1.63 -23.02 4.03
C SER A 34 -2.00 -21.92 3.02
N ARG A 35 -2.14 -20.67 3.46
CA ARG A 35 -2.36 -19.54 2.56
C ARG A 35 -1.16 -19.26 1.69
N MET A 36 0.05 -19.24 2.26
CA MET A 36 1.28 -19.09 1.47
C MET A 36 1.42 -20.19 0.42
N ASP A 37 1.13 -21.43 0.78
CA ASP A 37 1.22 -22.54 -0.16
C ASP A 37 0.24 -22.38 -1.32
N PHE A 38 -1.02 -22.04 -1.02
CA PHE A 38 -2.02 -21.74 -2.05
C PHE A 38 -1.55 -20.65 -3.02
N HIS A 39 -1.08 -19.52 -2.49
CA HIS A 39 -0.63 -18.42 -3.33
C HIS A 39 0.66 -18.72 -4.09
N LEU A 40 1.60 -19.48 -3.51
CA LEU A 40 2.82 -19.90 -4.19
C LEU A 40 2.49 -20.78 -5.42
N ASP A 41 1.53 -21.67 -5.28
CA ASP A 41 1.07 -22.53 -6.36
C ASP A 41 0.28 -21.73 -7.41
N TYR A 42 -0.64 -20.87 -6.98
CA TYR A 42 -1.46 -20.02 -7.85
C TYR A 42 -0.62 -19.10 -8.74
N PHE A 43 0.36 -18.40 -8.15
CA PHE A 43 1.24 -17.49 -8.88
C PHE A 43 2.43 -18.20 -9.54
N ARG A 44 2.52 -19.51 -9.47
CA ARG A 44 3.62 -20.32 -10.03
C ARG A 44 5.00 -19.77 -9.66
N ILE A 45 5.16 -19.31 -8.42
CA ILE A 45 6.40 -18.72 -7.92
C ILE A 45 7.53 -19.75 -7.90
N LEU A 46 7.18 -21.02 -7.65
CA LEU A 46 8.11 -22.14 -7.63
C LEU A 46 8.27 -22.68 -9.05
N LYS A 47 9.17 -22.09 -9.84
CA LYS A 47 9.50 -22.58 -11.18
C LYS A 47 10.35 -23.84 -11.07
N ARG A 48 10.10 -24.81 -11.99
CA ARG A 48 10.96 -25.97 -12.19
C ARG A 48 11.74 -25.78 -13.48
N GLU A 49 13.05 -25.94 -13.44
CA GLU A 49 13.93 -26.13 -14.59
C GLU A 49 14.58 -27.50 -14.45
N GLU A 50 14.54 -28.28 -15.51
CA GLU A 50 15.10 -29.64 -15.54
C GLU A 50 14.67 -30.54 -14.38
N GLY A 51 13.41 -30.37 -13.91
CA GLY A 51 12.88 -31.14 -12.80
C GLY A 51 13.26 -30.66 -11.39
N ARG A 52 14.11 -29.63 -11.28
CA ARG A 52 14.50 -29.04 -9.99
C ARG A 52 13.82 -27.70 -9.77
N PHE A 53 13.46 -27.40 -8.50
CA PHE A 53 12.99 -26.06 -8.14
C PHE A 53 14.16 -25.07 -8.17
N ILE A 54 14.00 -23.94 -8.87
CA ILE A 54 14.97 -22.85 -8.90
C ILE A 54 15.03 -22.17 -7.51
N LEU A 55 13.88 -22.10 -6.85
CA LEU A 55 13.76 -21.57 -5.48
C LEU A 55 13.18 -22.66 -4.59
N GLU A 56 13.88 -22.98 -3.51
CA GLU A 56 13.37 -23.89 -2.50
C GLU A 56 12.14 -23.27 -1.80
N LYS A 57 11.05 -24.03 -1.73
CA LYS A 57 9.78 -23.63 -1.10
C LYS A 57 9.98 -23.08 0.31
N GLU A 58 10.79 -23.75 1.14
CA GLU A 58 11.07 -23.33 2.50
C GLU A 58 11.79 -21.97 2.57
N THR A 59 12.68 -21.69 1.63
CA THR A 59 13.37 -20.41 1.53
C THR A 59 12.42 -19.29 1.19
N VAL A 60 11.50 -19.49 0.23
CA VAL A 60 10.47 -18.50 -0.13
C VAL A 60 9.52 -18.26 1.04
N GLN A 61 9.04 -19.31 1.67
CA GLN A 61 8.17 -19.20 2.86
C GLN A 61 8.85 -18.45 4.00
N LYS A 62 10.14 -18.75 4.27
CA LYS A 62 10.92 -18.08 5.31
C LYS A 62 11.04 -16.59 5.05
N ARG A 63 11.37 -16.19 3.82
CA ARG A 63 11.48 -14.78 3.43
C ARG A 63 10.15 -14.06 3.46
N THR A 64 9.08 -14.70 2.99
CA THR A 64 7.73 -14.17 3.04
C THR A 64 7.29 -13.89 4.48
N VAL A 65 7.50 -14.85 5.37
CA VAL A 65 7.23 -14.68 6.81
C VAL A 65 8.02 -13.51 7.40
N GLU A 66 9.28 -13.35 6.99
CA GLU A 66 10.12 -12.25 7.46
C GLU A 66 9.59 -10.88 7.03
N ILE A 67 9.23 -10.76 5.75
CA ILE A 67 8.64 -9.55 5.20
C ILE A 67 7.33 -9.19 5.92
N LEU A 68 6.42 -10.15 6.05
CA LEU A 68 5.14 -9.94 6.75
C LEU A 68 5.32 -9.58 8.22
N TRP A 69 6.23 -10.25 8.91
CA TRP A 69 6.54 -9.95 10.30
C TRP A 69 7.07 -8.53 10.48
N ASN A 70 8.02 -8.13 9.63
CA ASN A 70 8.60 -6.80 9.67
C ASN A 70 7.55 -5.73 9.34
N LEU A 71 6.77 -5.90 8.27
CA LEU A 71 5.70 -4.98 7.88
C LEU A 71 4.69 -4.77 9.01
N LEU A 72 4.15 -5.86 9.56
CA LEU A 72 3.06 -5.78 10.53
C LEU A 72 3.50 -5.24 11.89
N ASN A 73 4.78 -5.35 12.22
CA ASN A 73 5.34 -4.93 13.51
C ASN A 73 6.33 -3.76 13.40
N ALA A 74 6.44 -3.12 12.25
CA ALA A 74 7.21 -1.88 12.12
C ALA A 74 6.56 -0.76 12.95
N ASN A 75 7.38 0.15 13.46
CA ASN A 75 6.92 1.36 14.12
C ASN A 75 6.59 2.42 13.07
N ILE A 76 5.32 2.73 12.89
CA ILE A 76 4.82 3.69 11.92
C ILE A 76 4.41 4.96 12.65
N LEU A 77 4.85 6.11 12.18
CA LEU A 77 4.44 7.42 12.71
C LEU A 77 3.19 7.89 11.98
N ASP A 78 2.18 8.31 12.72
CA ASP A 78 1.02 9.02 12.17
C ASP A 78 1.36 10.51 11.92
N GLN A 79 0.38 11.28 11.40
CA GLN A 79 0.57 12.72 11.13
C GLN A 79 0.82 13.57 12.39
N LYS A 80 0.51 13.05 13.58
CA LYS A 80 0.75 13.72 14.87
C LYS A 80 2.07 13.29 15.51
N GLY A 81 2.80 12.37 14.88
CA GLY A 81 4.03 11.76 15.38
C GLY A 81 3.78 10.67 16.42
N ALA A 82 2.56 10.16 16.57
CA ALA A 82 2.28 9.02 17.42
C ALA A 82 2.64 7.71 16.71
N LEU A 83 3.20 6.76 17.46
CA LEU A 83 3.58 5.46 16.94
C LEU A 83 2.40 4.50 16.94
N PHE A 84 2.22 3.78 15.83
CA PHE A 84 1.31 2.65 15.72
C PHE A 84 1.97 1.51 14.92
N ARG A 85 1.34 0.33 14.92
CA ARG A 85 1.74 -0.82 14.10
C ARG A 85 0.52 -1.35 13.35
N LEU A 86 0.72 -1.87 12.15
CA LEU A 86 -0.38 -2.43 11.38
C LEU A 86 -1.07 -3.61 12.09
N VAL A 87 -0.30 -4.38 12.87
CA VAL A 87 -0.85 -5.50 13.65
C VAL A 87 -1.87 -5.07 14.70
N ASP A 88 -1.82 -3.82 15.13
CA ASP A 88 -2.72 -3.27 16.15
C ASP A 88 -4.02 -2.68 15.58
N LEU A 89 -4.09 -2.51 14.26
CA LEU A 89 -5.29 -1.99 13.59
C LEU A 89 -6.43 -3.01 13.66
N PRO A 90 -7.62 -2.62 14.20
CA PRO A 90 -8.81 -3.45 14.14
C PRO A 90 -9.19 -3.77 12.70
N LYS A 91 -9.81 -4.94 12.48
CA LYS A 91 -10.23 -5.34 11.14
C LYS A 91 -11.28 -4.40 10.55
N GLU A 92 -12.17 -3.92 11.38
CA GLU A 92 -13.23 -2.95 11.05
C GLU A 92 -12.70 -1.57 10.65
N ASN A 93 -11.47 -1.25 11.03
CA ASN A 93 -10.82 0.03 10.71
C ASN A 93 -9.92 -0.04 9.47
N ARG A 94 -10.01 -1.08 8.66
CA ARG A 94 -9.20 -1.22 7.45
C ARG A 94 -9.92 -1.95 6.34
N VAL A 95 -9.59 -1.56 5.10
CA VAL A 95 -10.02 -2.18 3.86
C VAL A 95 -8.76 -2.46 3.04
N SER A 96 -8.59 -3.71 2.60
CA SER A 96 -7.53 -4.10 1.66
C SER A 96 -8.10 -4.12 0.25
N GLU A 97 -7.26 -3.81 -0.75
CA GLU A 97 -7.61 -3.81 -2.19
C GLU A 97 -8.92 -3.06 -2.46
N MET A 98 -8.95 -1.78 -2.04
CA MET A 98 -10.12 -0.93 -2.28
C MET A 98 -10.18 -0.50 -3.74
N ASP A 99 -11.05 -1.13 -4.52
CA ASP A 99 -11.33 -0.69 -5.89
C ASP A 99 -11.95 0.69 -5.93
N PHE A 100 -11.53 1.52 -6.88
CA PHE A 100 -12.12 2.82 -7.10
C PHE A 100 -12.42 3.11 -8.57
N TYR A 101 -13.46 3.92 -8.76
CA TYR A 101 -13.82 4.56 -10.02
C TYR A 101 -13.99 6.04 -9.72
N LEU A 102 -13.11 6.85 -10.27
CA LEU A 102 -13.17 8.31 -10.12
C LEU A 102 -13.57 8.92 -11.45
N ASP A 103 -14.74 9.55 -11.47
CA ASP A 103 -15.16 10.40 -12.58
C ASP A 103 -14.38 11.71 -12.51
N LEU A 104 -13.66 12.00 -13.57
CA LEU A 104 -12.76 13.16 -13.62
C LEU A 104 -13.44 14.40 -14.14
N ASP A 105 -14.51 14.28 -14.95
CA ASP A 105 -15.07 15.41 -15.69
C ASP A 105 -16.54 15.20 -16.06
N THR A 106 -17.12 16.30 -16.53
CA THR A 106 -18.45 16.36 -17.12
C THR A 106 -18.59 15.64 -18.47
N ASN A 107 -17.49 15.20 -19.08
CA ASN A 107 -17.51 14.43 -20.32
C ASN A 107 -17.71 12.94 -20.03
N PRO A 108 -18.79 12.32 -20.49
CA PRO A 108 -19.04 10.90 -20.27
C PRO A 108 -17.90 10.04 -20.83
N GLY A 109 -17.25 9.27 -19.96
CA GLY A 109 -16.19 8.32 -20.34
C GLY A 109 -14.79 8.64 -19.83
N ASN A 110 -14.57 9.81 -19.23
CA ASN A 110 -13.28 10.13 -18.58
C ASN A 110 -13.31 9.70 -17.12
N PHE A 111 -12.87 8.47 -16.84
CA PHE A 111 -12.77 7.97 -15.48
C PHE A 111 -11.39 7.34 -15.21
N LEU A 112 -10.94 7.46 -13.99
CA LEU A 112 -9.82 6.70 -13.46
C LEU A 112 -10.34 5.46 -12.73
N ARG A 113 -9.70 4.35 -13.01
CA ARG A 113 -9.95 3.08 -12.35
C ARG A 113 -8.65 2.56 -11.74
N GLY A 114 -8.73 2.01 -10.54
CA GLY A 114 -7.61 1.38 -9.88
C GLY A 114 -8.03 0.69 -8.60
N SER A 115 -7.03 0.16 -7.90
CA SER A 115 -7.16 -0.38 -6.54
C SER A 115 -6.12 0.24 -5.63
N ILE A 116 -6.49 0.45 -4.36
CA ILE A 116 -5.61 0.92 -3.30
C ILE A 116 -5.34 -0.26 -2.38
N ASP A 117 -4.08 -0.62 -2.19
CA ASP A 117 -3.69 -1.82 -1.45
C ASP A 117 -4.25 -1.86 -0.02
N LEU A 118 -4.22 -0.72 0.68
CA LEU A 118 -4.73 -0.62 2.04
C LEU A 118 -5.27 0.79 2.34
N VAL A 119 -6.52 0.86 2.80
CA VAL A 119 -7.11 2.04 3.41
C VAL A 119 -7.37 1.73 4.88
N PHE A 120 -7.00 2.61 5.79
CA PHE A 120 -7.24 2.39 7.21
C PHE A 120 -7.53 3.66 7.98
N GLN A 121 -8.16 3.51 9.14
CA GLN A 121 -8.53 4.60 10.02
C GLN A 121 -7.82 4.48 11.37
N ILE A 122 -7.24 5.60 11.80
CA ILE A 122 -6.76 5.80 13.18
C ILE A 122 -7.45 7.04 13.72
N ASP A 123 -8.12 6.91 14.85
CA ASP A 123 -9.00 7.94 15.42
C ASP A 123 -10.04 8.41 14.38
N ASP A 124 -10.00 9.69 14.02
CA ASP A 124 -10.88 10.31 13.02
C ASP A 124 -10.23 10.53 11.67
N LYS A 125 -9.04 9.98 11.44
CA LYS A 125 -8.23 10.18 10.25
C LYS A 125 -8.15 8.92 9.40
N PHE A 126 -8.27 9.11 8.08
CA PHE A 126 -8.13 8.06 7.07
C PHE A 126 -6.76 8.15 6.39
N TYR A 127 -6.13 7.02 6.26
CA TYR A 127 -4.81 6.86 5.67
C TYR A 127 -4.88 5.88 4.51
N LEU A 128 -4.02 6.08 3.55
CA LEU A 128 -3.79 5.17 2.42
C LEU A 128 -2.40 4.57 2.52
N ALA A 129 -2.26 3.33 2.14
CA ALA A 129 -0.96 2.71 1.99
C ALA A 129 -0.90 1.85 0.73
N ASP A 130 0.30 1.81 0.15
CA ASP A 130 0.63 0.96 -1.00
C ASP A 130 1.93 0.22 -0.73
N TYR A 131 1.96 -1.06 -1.09
CA TYR A 131 3.09 -1.95 -0.84
C TYR A 131 4.07 -1.96 -1.99
N LYS A 132 5.30 -1.53 -1.75
CA LYS A 132 6.38 -1.48 -2.74
C LYS A 132 7.39 -2.61 -2.49
N SER A 133 7.63 -3.44 -3.48
CA SER A 133 8.58 -4.55 -3.40
C SER A 133 9.89 -4.28 -4.11
N ASN A 134 10.14 -3.03 -4.52
CA ASN A 134 11.37 -2.61 -5.20
C ASN A 134 12.61 -2.96 -4.36
N LEU A 135 13.65 -3.41 -5.05
CA LEU A 135 14.97 -3.51 -4.48
C LEU A 135 15.66 -2.16 -4.67
N LEU A 136 15.95 -1.49 -3.57
CA LEU A 136 16.70 -0.24 -3.54
C LEU A 136 18.07 -0.49 -2.91
N GLU A 137 19.04 0.36 -3.23
CA GLU A 137 20.36 0.31 -2.59
C GLU A 137 20.30 0.74 -1.12
N ASP A 138 19.38 1.65 -0.81
CA ASP A 138 19.17 2.22 0.52
C ASP A 138 17.69 2.51 0.76
N TYR A 139 17.23 2.29 1.99
CA TYR A 139 15.85 2.53 2.45
C TYR A 139 15.77 3.66 3.49
N SER A 140 16.75 4.55 3.53
CA SER A 140 16.68 5.76 4.33
C SER A 140 15.58 6.71 3.82
N THR A 141 15.10 7.59 4.68
CA THR A 141 14.07 8.58 4.33
C THR A 141 14.44 9.42 3.09
N ILE A 142 15.73 9.76 2.94
CA ILE A 142 16.22 10.55 1.79
C ILE A 142 16.13 9.71 0.51
N SER A 143 16.57 8.46 0.55
CA SER A 143 16.53 7.55 -0.60
C SER A 143 15.09 7.25 -1.02
N LEU A 144 14.20 6.97 -0.06
CA LEU A 144 12.79 6.74 -0.33
C LEU A 144 12.12 7.96 -0.96
N LYS A 145 12.39 9.16 -0.44
CA LYS A 145 11.86 10.41 -1.01
C LYS A 145 12.30 10.58 -2.46
N ARG A 146 13.60 10.42 -2.76
CA ARG A 146 14.12 10.48 -4.13
C ARG A 146 13.45 9.46 -5.04
N ASN A 147 13.21 8.25 -4.56
CA ASN A 147 12.57 7.19 -5.33
C ASN A 147 11.11 7.53 -5.64
N VAL A 148 10.38 8.07 -4.68
CA VAL A 148 8.97 8.49 -4.86
C VAL A 148 8.85 9.68 -5.81
N GLU A 149 9.76 10.65 -5.71
CA GLU A 149 9.79 11.87 -6.53
C GLU A 149 10.46 11.66 -7.90
N ASN A 150 10.97 10.46 -8.20
CA ASN A 150 11.57 10.13 -9.48
C ASN A 150 10.48 10.01 -10.57
N LEU A 151 10.65 10.77 -11.65
CA LEU A 151 9.72 10.77 -12.80
C LEU A 151 9.54 9.39 -13.46
N GLU A 152 10.54 8.51 -13.38
CA GLU A 152 10.45 7.16 -13.93
C GLU A 152 9.55 6.24 -13.09
N SER A 153 9.56 6.39 -11.76
CA SER A 153 8.76 5.57 -10.85
C SER A 153 7.27 5.94 -10.90
N ARG A 154 6.96 7.22 -11.14
CA ARG A 154 5.61 7.81 -11.10
C ARG A 154 4.86 7.55 -9.80
N TYR A 155 5.58 7.33 -8.70
CA TYR A 155 4.96 7.12 -7.40
C TYR A 155 4.36 8.39 -6.82
N ASP A 156 4.92 9.54 -7.16
CA ASP A 156 4.34 10.85 -6.85
C ASP A 156 2.94 11.01 -7.47
N LEU A 157 2.79 10.68 -8.75
CA LEU A 157 1.49 10.72 -9.43
C LEU A 157 0.49 9.70 -8.82
N GLN A 158 0.94 8.49 -8.50
CA GLN A 158 0.10 7.48 -7.86
C GLN A 158 -0.38 7.96 -6.49
N ARG A 159 0.51 8.49 -5.66
CA ARG A 159 0.19 9.09 -4.36
C ARG A 159 -0.89 10.17 -4.49
N ASP A 160 -0.70 11.05 -5.46
CA ASP A 160 -1.59 12.19 -5.68
C ASP A 160 -2.97 11.73 -6.17
N ILE A 161 -3.03 10.75 -7.09
CA ILE A 161 -4.30 10.13 -7.51
C ILE A 161 -5.01 9.46 -6.33
N TYR A 162 -4.30 8.70 -5.50
CA TYR A 162 -4.90 8.04 -4.34
C TYR A 162 -5.44 9.04 -3.32
N ALA A 163 -4.73 10.13 -3.07
CA ALA A 163 -5.21 11.19 -2.19
C ALA A 163 -6.46 11.89 -2.74
N LEU A 164 -6.51 12.14 -4.06
CA LEU A 164 -7.68 12.68 -4.73
C LEU A 164 -8.89 11.74 -4.59
N VAL A 165 -8.69 10.44 -4.81
CA VAL A 165 -9.73 9.41 -4.65
C VAL A 165 -10.27 9.40 -3.21
N LEU A 166 -9.38 9.40 -2.21
CA LEU A 166 -9.79 9.44 -0.81
C LEU A 166 -10.57 10.72 -0.50
N TYR A 167 -10.09 11.86 -0.97
CA TYR A 167 -10.78 13.13 -0.78
C TYR A 167 -12.21 13.10 -1.34
N GLU A 168 -12.39 12.63 -2.58
CA GLU A 168 -13.72 12.55 -3.20
C GLU A 168 -14.64 11.58 -2.45
N TYR A 169 -14.12 10.45 -2.00
CA TYR A 169 -14.86 9.50 -1.19
C TYR A 169 -15.32 10.13 0.14
N LEU A 170 -14.41 10.76 0.86
CA LEU A 170 -14.71 11.43 2.13
C LEU A 170 -15.63 12.65 1.95
N LYS A 171 -15.48 13.38 0.84
CA LYS A 171 -16.35 14.52 0.50
C LYS A 171 -17.81 14.11 0.30
N ASN A 172 -18.03 12.94 -0.30
CA ASN A 172 -19.38 12.39 -0.46
C ASN A 172 -20.00 11.96 0.88
N LEU A 173 -19.18 11.55 1.86
CA LEU A 173 -19.65 11.11 3.17
C LEU A 173 -19.83 12.28 4.16
N PHE A 174 -18.92 13.24 4.15
CA PHE A 174 -18.79 14.24 5.23
C PHE A 174 -18.88 15.70 4.73
N GLY A 175 -18.93 15.89 3.41
CA GLY A 175 -18.83 17.22 2.80
C GLY A 175 -17.38 17.72 2.66
N PRO A 176 -17.13 18.74 1.81
CA PRO A 176 -15.78 19.10 1.36
C PRO A 176 -14.86 19.61 2.47
N LYS A 177 -15.40 20.37 3.42
CA LYS A 177 -14.59 20.94 4.52
C LYS A 177 -14.13 19.86 5.49
N GLU A 178 -15.02 18.97 5.87
CA GLU A 178 -14.71 17.90 6.81
C GLU A 178 -13.86 16.81 6.17
N ALA A 179 -14.09 16.50 4.89
CA ALA A 179 -13.29 15.54 4.14
C ALA A 179 -11.80 15.83 4.21
N LEU A 180 -11.42 17.08 3.94
CA LEU A 180 -10.01 17.48 3.98
C LEU A 180 -9.41 17.30 5.39
N GLN A 181 -10.18 17.61 6.42
CA GLN A 181 -9.74 17.42 7.81
C GLN A 181 -9.57 15.95 8.17
N LYS A 182 -10.28 15.04 7.52
CA LYS A 182 -10.22 13.59 7.79
C LYS A 182 -9.10 12.87 7.03
N ILE A 183 -8.45 13.50 6.07
CA ILE A 183 -7.26 12.91 5.44
C ILE A 183 -6.11 12.90 6.44
N GLY A 184 -5.62 11.71 6.77
CA GLY A 184 -4.45 11.52 7.62
C GLY A 184 -3.16 11.56 6.83
N GLY A 185 -3.11 10.86 5.69
CA GLY A 185 -1.93 10.81 4.85
C GLY A 185 -1.85 9.60 3.94
N VAL A 186 -0.76 9.55 3.19
CA VAL A 186 -0.42 8.44 2.29
C VAL A 186 0.91 7.85 2.71
N TYR A 187 0.99 6.52 2.72
CA TYR A 187 2.21 5.77 2.96
C TYR A 187 2.61 4.95 1.75
N TYR A 188 3.92 4.80 1.56
CA TYR A 188 4.50 3.70 0.80
C TYR A 188 5.33 2.83 1.74
N PHE A 189 4.96 1.55 1.80
CA PHE A 189 5.69 0.55 2.57
C PHE A 189 6.63 -0.23 1.64
N PHE A 190 7.92 0.13 1.65
CA PHE A 190 8.95 -0.57 0.89
C PHE A 190 9.33 -1.85 1.64
N LEU A 191 8.61 -2.93 1.33
CA LEU A 191 8.61 -4.19 2.07
C LEU A 191 9.99 -4.78 2.36
N ARG A 192 10.95 -4.56 1.46
CA ARG A 192 12.32 -5.08 1.61
C ARG A 192 13.17 -4.28 2.57
N GLY A 193 12.79 -3.04 2.83
CA GLY A 193 13.49 -2.13 3.74
C GLY A 193 12.86 -2.03 5.12
N MET A 194 11.70 -2.68 5.33
CA MET A 194 11.03 -2.63 6.63
C MET A 194 11.69 -3.55 7.64
N ILE A 195 11.84 -3.04 8.87
CA ILE A 195 12.50 -3.74 9.98
C ILE A 195 11.56 -3.72 11.19
N TYR A 196 11.46 -4.86 11.86
CA TYR A 196 10.71 -5.01 13.10
C TYR A 196 11.09 -3.95 14.14
N GLY A 197 10.09 -3.23 14.64
CA GLY A 197 10.28 -2.23 15.71
C GLY A 197 10.98 -0.95 15.25
N GLU A 198 11.24 -0.77 13.96
CA GLU A 198 11.86 0.43 13.39
C GLU A 198 10.92 1.12 12.40
N SER A 199 11.23 2.37 12.05
CA SER A 199 10.52 3.14 11.02
C SER A 199 11.25 3.13 9.66
N SER A 200 12.05 2.09 9.41
CA SER A 200 12.78 1.91 8.15
C SER A 200 11.86 1.44 7.04
N GLY A 201 12.15 1.82 5.79
CA GLY A 201 11.37 1.40 4.62
C GLY A 201 10.00 2.06 4.48
N ILE A 202 9.74 3.13 5.23
CA ILE A 202 8.45 3.84 5.24
C ILE A 202 8.61 5.24 4.67
N TYR A 203 7.91 5.52 3.57
CA TYR A 203 7.67 6.88 3.09
C TYR A 203 6.27 7.31 3.51
N SER A 204 6.13 8.57 3.91
CA SER A 204 4.83 9.16 4.28
C SER A 204 4.70 10.59 3.77
N ASP A 205 3.47 10.96 3.41
CA ASP A 205 3.09 12.33 3.05
C ASP A 205 1.81 12.71 3.78
N PHE A 206 1.87 13.73 4.62
CA PHE A 206 0.78 14.20 5.49
C PHE A 206 0.27 15.60 5.12
N PHE A 207 0.85 16.23 4.09
CA PHE A 207 0.53 17.61 3.74
C PHE A 207 -0.54 17.68 2.65
N TRP A 208 -1.80 17.76 3.06
CA TRP A 208 -2.94 17.86 2.17
C TRP A 208 -3.71 19.15 2.39
N SER A 209 -3.88 19.94 1.33
CA SER A 209 -4.68 21.16 1.31
C SER A 209 -5.67 21.12 0.15
N LEU A 210 -6.72 21.93 0.22
CA LEU A 210 -7.69 22.02 -0.88
C LEU A 210 -7.01 22.46 -2.17
N GLU A 211 -6.12 23.43 -2.09
CA GLU A 211 -5.34 23.92 -3.24
C GLU A 211 -4.53 22.79 -3.89
N ARG A 212 -3.86 21.95 -3.08
CA ARG A 212 -3.12 20.80 -3.59
C ARG A 212 -4.06 19.78 -4.26
N ILE A 213 -5.19 19.46 -3.66
CA ILE A 213 -6.19 18.53 -4.24
C ILE A 213 -6.72 19.06 -5.58
N GLU A 214 -7.04 20.35 -5.67
CA GLU A 214 -7.51 20.97 -6.91
C GLU A 214 -6.40 20.99 -7.99
N SER A 215 -5.16 21.25 -7.62
CA SER A 215 -4.01 21.18 -8.53
C SER A 215 -3.82 19.76 -9.08
N ILE A 216 -3.91 18.74 -8.22
CA ILE A 216 -3.85 17.32 -8.62
C ILE A 216 -4.97 17.00 -9.60
N ARG A 217 -6.20 17.37 -9.29
CA ARG A 217 -7.35 17.16 -10.18
C ARG A 217 -7.09 17.72 -11.58
N LYS A 218 -6.60 18.97 -11.65
CA LYS A 218 -6.28 19.62 -12.91
C LYS A 218 -5.20 18.86 -13.68
N THR A 219 -4.11 18.47 -13.03
CA THR A 219 -3.00 17.72 -13.66
C THR A 219 -3.47 16.37 -14.21
N VAL A 220 -4.32 15.66 -13.46
CA VAL A 220 -4.86 14.37 -13.88
C VAL A 220 -5.77 14.55 -15.09
N LEU A 221 -6.66 15.56 -15.10
CA LEU A 221 -7.53 15.90 -16.24
C LEU A 221 -6.71 16.22 -17.50
N GLU A 222 -5.70 17.08 -17.39
CA GLU A 222 -4.83 17.46 -18.51
C GLU A 222 -4.08 16.23 -19.08
N SER A 223 -3.64 15.31 -18.23
CA SER A 223 -2.94 14.10 -18.66
C SER A 223 -3.85 13.10 -19.40
N THR A 224 -5.14 13.08 -19.11
CA THR A 224 -6.12 12.23 -19.80
C THR A 224 -6.56 12.80 -21.14
N THR A 225 -6.77 14.11 -21.25
CA THR A 225 -7.12 14.79 -22.50
C THR A 225 -6.01 14.68 -23.55
N PHE A 226 -4.75 14.77 -23.16
CA PHE A 226 -3.61 14.66 -24.09
C PHE A 226 -3.46 13.29 -24.78
N ARG A 227 -4.02 12.22 -24.24
CA ARG A 227 -4.00 10.88 -24.87
C ARG A 227 -5.00 10.76 -26.03
N TRP A 228 -6.12 11.45 -25.99
CA TRP A 228 -7.15 11.38 -27.05
C TRP A 228 -6.75 12.13 -28.31
N GLU A 229 -6.05 13.25 -28.20
CA GLU A 229 -5.57 14.03 -29.35
C GLU A 229 -4.46 13.34 -30.15
N LYS A 230 -3.73 12.39 -29.55
CA LYS A 230 -2.68 11.60 -30.25
C LYS A 230 -3.20 10.30 -30.87
N SER A 231 -4.44 9.93 -30.64
CA SER A 231 -5.05 8.68 -31.14
C SER A 231 -6.02 8.89 -32.31
N ASN A 232 -6.21 10.13 -32.75
CA ASN A 232 -6.92 10.55 -33.95
C ASN A 232 -5.93 11.13 -34.97
#